data_331dab5b60c89bd42c56787a113ad969
#
_entry.id   331dab5b60c89bd42c56787a113ad969
#
_cell.length_a   1.000
_cell.length_b   1.000
_cell.length_c   1.000
_cell.angle_alpha   90.00
_cell.angle_beta   90.00
_cell.angle_gamma   90.00
#
_symmetry.space_group_name_H-M   'P 1'
#
loop_
_entity.id
_entity.type
_entity.pdbx_description
1 polymer ?
#
loop_
_entity_poly.entity_id
_entity_poly.type
_entity_poly.pdbx_seq_one_letter_code
_entity_poly.pdbx_strand_id
1 'polypeptide(L)'
;DALLRLTMDSSANNSKITYAIKYILNQCEDITPLALQKALYYIQGFYSAFYGNFLFSEDCEAWVHGPVYKDIYFKYRDYHFDPIAPCETFDSSLLNPQERAILDSVIKNLCCYSGKVLEEFTHNEAPWISARENIPSSSRSNCIITQQSIHDYFCAVKEKYNMVSPSDIRT
;
A
#
# COMPACT_ATOMS: atom_id res chain seq x y z
N ASP A 1 -6.51 -26.33 21.16
CA ASP A 1 -5.32 -25.53 20.86
C ASP A 1 -4.92 -25.57 19.38
N ALA A 2 -4.96 -26.72 18.69
CA ALA A 2 -4.71 -26.83 17.27
C ALA A 2 -5.80 -26.12 16.43
N LEU A 3 -7.07 -26.21 16.88
CA LEU A 3 -8.19 -25.52 16.20
C LEU A 3 -8.11 -24.01 16.33
N LEU A 4 -7.67 -23.49 17.49
CA LEU A 4 -7.47 -22.06 17.72
C LEU A 4 -6.31 -21.52 16.88
N ARG A 5 -5.24 -22.29 16.70
CA ARG A 5 -4.11 -21.90 15.83
C ARG A 5 -4.51 -21.87 14.36
N LEU A 6 -5.32 -22.83 13.91
CA LEU A 6 -5.87 -22.87 12.55
C LEU A 6 -6.79 -21.69 12.27
N THR A 7 -7.59 -21.25 13.25
CA THR A 7 -8.47 -20.08 13.10
C THR A 7 -7.71 -18.77 13.13
N MET A 8 -6.60 -18.67 13.89
CA MET A 8 -5.74 -17.47 13.89
C MET A 8 -4.93 -17.36 12.59
N ASP A 9 -4.41 -18.47 12.05
CA ASP A 9 -3.73 -18.47 10.74
C ASP A 9 -4.70 -18.16 9.61
N SER A 10 -5.94 -18.62 9.66
CA SER A 10 -6.93 -18.31 8.63
C SER A 10 -7.37 -16.84 8.68
N SER A 11 -7.41 -16.21 9.87
CA SER A 11 -7.77 -14.79 9.97
C SER A 11 -6.67 -13.88 9.42
N ALA A 12 -5.39 -14.22 9.64
CA ALA A 12 -4.25 -13.48 9.06
C ALA A 12 -4.20 -13.61 7.54
N ASN A 13 -4.57 -14.77 6.98
CA ASN A 13 -4.63 -15.00 5.53
C ASN A 13 -5.87 -14.41 4.87
N ASN A 14 -6.85 -13.93 5.65
CA ASN A 14 -8.12 -13.40 5.17
C ASN A 14 -8.23 -11.86 5.30
N SER A 15 -7.12 -11.17 5.57
CA SER A 15 -7.12 -9.70 5.64
C SER A 15 -7.18 -9.06 4.25
N LYS A 16 -7.76 -7.87 4.17
CA LYS A 16 -7.85 -7.13 2.90
C LYS A 16 -6.49 -6.81 2.30
N ILE A 17 -5.47 -6.56 3.12
CA ILE A 17 -4.11 -6.33 2.61
C ILE A 17 -3.58 -7.58 1.89
N THR A 18 -3.86 -8.76 2.40
CA THR A 18 -3.48 -10.02 1.75
C THR A 18 -4.18 -10.17 0.39
N TYR A 19 -5.47 -9.85 0.31
CA TYR A 19 -6.22 -9.92 -0.94
C TYR A 19 -5.72 -8.89 -1.95
N ALA A 20 -5.42 -7.67 -1.51
CA ALA A 20 -4.83 -6.63 -2.36
C ALA A 20 -3.50 -7.08 -2.95
N ILE A 21 -2.62 -7.69 -2.13
CA ILE A 21 -1.33 -8.20 -2.59
C ILE A 21 -1.51 -9.31 -3.62
N LYS A 22 -2.39 -10.27 -3.35
CA LYS A 22 -2.69 -11.36 -4.31
C LYS A 22 -3.15 -10.81 -5.65
N TYR A 23 -4.01 -9.80 -5.61
CA TYR A 23 -4.48 -9.13 -6.82
C TYR A 23 -3.35 -8.43 -7.58
N ILE A 24 -2.53 -7.67 -6.87
CA ILE A 24 -1.39 -6.97 -7.47
C ILE A 24 -0.43 -7.98 -8.12
N LEU A 25 -0.11 -9.07 -7.43
CA LEU A 25 0.79 -10.11 -7.94
C LEU A 25 0.17 -10.91 -9.08
N ASN A 26 -1.16 -10.95 -9.19
CA ASN A 26 -1.85 -11.54 -10.33
C ASN A 26 -1.80 -10.62 -11.57
N GLN A 27 -1.82 -9.30 -11.36
CA GLN A 27 -1.84 -8.31 -12.44
C GLN A 27 -0.44 -7.86 -12.87
N CYS A 28 0.57 -7.97 -12.01
CA CYS A 28 1.93 -7.48 -12.24
C CYS A 28 2.94 -8.62 -12.17
N GLU A 29 3.76 -8.78 -13.21
CA GLU A 29 4.80 -9.82 -13.27
C GLU A 29 6.16 -9.34 -12.78
N ASP A 30 6.35 -8.04 -12.59
CA ASP A 30 7.65 -7.41 -12.38
C ASP A 30 7.71 -6.51 -11.14
N ILE A 31 6.78 -6.66 -10.20
CA ILE A 31 6.76 -5.82 -9.02
C ILE A 31 7.77 -6.29 -7.95
N THR A 32 8.63 -5.37 -7.53
CA THR A 32 9.61 -5.61 -6.46
C THR A 32 9.00 -5.39 -5.07
N PRO A 33 9.61 -5.91 -3.99
CA PRO A 33 9.14 -5.62 -2.62
C PRO A 33 9.01 -4.12 -2.33
N LEU A 34 9.96 -3.31 -2.75
CA LEU A 34 9.89 -1.85 -2.55
C LEU A 34 8.68 -1.23 -3.25
N ALA A 35 8.47 -1.57 -4.51
CA ALA A 35 7.33 -1.07 -5.29
C ALA A 35 5.99 -1.54 -4.69
N LEU A 36 5.91 -2.78 -4.23
CA LEU A 36 4.71 -3.31 -3.57
C LEU A 36 4.34 -2.48 -2.33
N GLN A 37 5.30 -2.16 -1.48
CA GLN A 37 5.07 -1.35 -0.29
C GLN A 37 4.48 0.03 -0.64
N LYS A 38 5.02 0.66 -1.67
CA LYS A 38 4.53 1.98 -2.10
C LYS A 38 3.14 1.88 -2.73
N ALA A 39 2.90 0.83 -3.52
CA ALA A 39 1.57 0.57 -4.07
C ALA A 39 0.51 0.42 -2.96
N LEU A 40 0.81 -0.33 -1.91
CA LEU A 40 -0.11 -0.51 -0.78
C LEU A 40 -0.41 0.81 -0.06
N TYR A 41 0.58 1.65 0.13
CA TYR A 41 0.41 2.98 0.72
C TYR A 41 -0.52 3.85 -0.14
N TYR A 42 -0.31 3.90 -1.44
CA TYR A 42 -1.16 4.68 -2.36
C TYR A 42 -2.59 4.12 -2.43
N ILE A 43 -2.73 2.80 -2.43
CA ILE A 43 -4.04 2.14 -2.40
C ILE A 43 -4.81 2.55 -1.14
N GLN A 44 -4.18 2.45 0.02
CA GLN A 44 -4.80 2.84 1.30
C GLN A 44 -5.22 4.30 1.27
N GLY A 45 -4.35 5.18 0.80
CA GLY A 45 -4.60 6.62 0.76
C GLY A 45 -5.74 6.99 -0.17
N PHE A 46 -5.69 6.55 -1.42
CA PHE A 46 -6.74 6.87 -2.39
C PHE A 46 -8.06 6.21 -2.06
N TYR A 47 -8.05 4.98 -1.54
CA TYR A 47 -9.27 4.34 -1.08
C TYR A 47 -9.97 5.18 -0.01
N SER A 48 -9.22 5.66 0.98
CA SER A 48 -9.78 6.51 2.03
C SER A 48 -10.33 7.82 1.50
N ALA A 49 -9.66 8.42 0.51
CA ALA A 49 -10.10 9.68 -0.09
C ALA A 49 -11.39 9.54 -0.89
N PHE A 50 -11.58 8.43 -1.60
CA PHE A 50 -12.77 8.20 -2.42
C PHE A 50 -13.96 7.68 -1.62
N TYR A 51 -13.72 6.86 -0.59
CA TYR A 51 -14.82 6.15 0.08
C TYR A 51 -14.97 6.47 1.57
N GLY A 52 -14.08 7.28 2.15
CA GLY A 52 -14.22 7.77 3.53
C GLY A 52 -13.88 6.77 4.63
N ASN A 53 -13.38 5.58 4.29
CA ASN A 53 -12.91 4.58 5.24
C ASN A 53 -11.63 3.93 4.72
N PHE A 54 -10.98 3.08 5.54
CA PHE A 54 -9.71 2.47 5.20
C PHE A 54 -9.89 1.03 4.72
N LEU A 55 -9.13 0.65 3.71
CA LEU A 55 -9.14 -0.72 3.17
C LEU A 55 -8.37 -1.67 4.09
N PHE A 56 -7.23 -1.20 4.62
CA PHE A 56 -6.34 -1.99 5.48
C PHE A 56 -6.46 -1.54 6.92
N SER A 57 -6.51 -2.51 7.85
CA SER A 57 -6.46 -2.25 9.29
C SER A 57 -5.03 -2.15 9.82
N GLU A 58 -4.04 -2.63 9.06
CA GLU A 58 -2.64 -2.66 9.45
C GLU A 58 -2.04 -1.26 9.52
N ASP A 59 -1.11 -1.06 10.46
CA ASP A 59 -0.37 0.18 10.60
C ASP A 59 0.71 0.31 9.53
N CYS A 60 0.88 1.54 9.04
CA CYS A 60 1.96 1.92 8.14
C CYS A 60 3.04 2.67 8.92
N GLU A 61 4.31 2.31 8.73
CA GLU A 61 5.44 2.92 9.43
C GLU A 61 6.29 3.76 8.48
N ALA A 62 6.87 4.84 9.02
CA ALA A 62 7.70 5.80 8.27
C ALA A 62 9.17 5.38 8.30
N TRP A 63 9.55 4.39 7.49
CA TRP A 63 10.93 3.92 7.41
C TRP A 63 11.79 4.84 6.52
N VAL A 64 13.10 4.60 6.51
CA VAL A 64 14.04 5.39 5.68
C VAL A 64 13.63 5.39 4.19
N HIS A 65 13.21 4.25 3.68
CA HIS A 65 12.81 4.09 2.28
C HIS A 65 11.33 4.34 2.02
N GLY A 66 10.68 5.09 2.89
CA GLY A 66 9.29 5.49 2.72
C GLY A 66 8.32 4.70 3.59
N PRO A 67 7.02 4.82 3.34
CA PRO A 67 5.98 4.08 4.05
C PRO A 67 6.10 2.57 3.88
N VAL A 68 6.00 1.83 4.97
CA VAL A 68 6.16 0.37 5.01
C VAL A 68 5.08 -0.26 5.89
N TYR A 69 4.46 -1.32 5.40
CA TYR A 69 3.67 -2.27 6.17
C TYR A 69 4.62 -3.38 6.62
N LYS A 70 4.96 -3.38 7.91
CA LYS A 70 6.05 -4.16 8.50
C LYS A 70 5.94 -5.66 8.25
N ASP A 71 4.76 -6.25 8.46
CA ASP A 71 4.59 -7.71 8.28
C ASP A 71 4.75 -8.11 6.81
N ILE A 72 4.37 -7.23 5.88
CA ILE A 72 4.55 -7.45 4.45
C ILE A 72 6.04 -7.35 4.08
N TYR A 73 6.78 -6.44 4.72
CA TYR A 73 8.23 -6.38 4.54
C TYR A 73 8.91 -7.70 4.91
N PHE A 74 8.60 -8.26 6.08
CA PHE A 74 9.20 -9.52 6.51
C PHE A 74 8.81 -10.69 5.61
N LYS A 75 7.61 -10.68 5.07
CA LYS A 75 7.13 -11.75 4.18
C LYS A 75 7.90 -11.81 2.86
N TYR A 76 8.28 -10.64 2.31
CA TYR A 76 8.88 -10.57 0.96
C TYR A 76 10.33 -10.13 0.93
N ARG A 77 10.96 -9.89 2.06
CA ARG A 77 12.34 -9.35 2.13
C ARG A 77 13.38 -10.20 1.41
N ASP A 78 13.20 -11.50 1.34
CA ASP A 78 14.16 -12.41 0.72
C ASP A 78 14.23 -12.27 -0.81
N TYR A 79 13.25 -11.62 -1.41
CA TYR A 79 13.33 -11.24 -2.83
C TYR A 79 14.31 -10.11 -3.10
N HIS A 80 14.69 -9.33 -2.08
CA HIS A 80 15.58 -8.17 -2.20
C HIS A 80 15.12 -7.18 -3.28
N PHE A 81 15.85 -7.06 -4.38
CA PHE A 81 15.55 -6.17 -5.50
C PHE A 81 14.88 -6.89 -6.68
N ASP A 82 14.66 -8.19 -6.54
CA ASP A 82 14.04 -9.00 -7.59
C ASP A 82 12.52 -8.87 -7.56
N PRO A 83 11.85 -9.08 -8.69
CA PRO A 83 10.39 -9.16 -8.72
C PRO A 83 9.86 -10.30 -7.87
N ILE A 84 8.74 -10.06 -7.20
CA ILE A 84 8.05 -11.09 -6.43
C ILE A 84 7.38 -12.07 -7.40
N ALA A 85 7.39 -13.37 -7.06
CA ALA A 85 6.76 -14.40 -7.86
C ALA A 85 5.27 -14.06 -8.10
N PRO A 86 4.80 -14.11 -9.37
CA PRO A 86 3.41 -13.82 -9.70
C PRO A 86 2.44 -14.78 -9.01
N CYS A 87 1.25 -14.26 -8.68
CA CYS A 87 0.11 -15.08 -8.27
C CYS A 87 -0.66 -15.50 -9.53
N GLU A 88 -0.66 -16.79 -9.85
CA GLU A 88 -1.23 -17.28 -11.12
C GLU A 88 -2.76 -17.18 -11.17
N THR A 89 -3.42 -17.37 -10.02
CA THR A 89 -4.86 -17.35 -9.92
C THR A 89 -5.34 -16.40 -8.83
N PHE A 90 -6.42 -15.68 -9.10
CA PHE A 90 -7.05 -14.79 -8.13
C PHE A 90 -8.56 -14.99 -8.12
N ASP A 91 -9.12 -15.20 -6.93
CA ASP A 91 -10.56 -15.27 -6.72
C ASP A 91 -11.15 -13.85 -6.70
N SER A 92 -11.87 -13.48 -7.75
CA SER A 92 -12.44 -12.13 -7.91
C SER A 92 -13.48 -11.78 -6.84
N SER A 93 -14.03 -12.75 -6.10
CA SER A 93 -14.97 -12.50 -5.01
C SER A 93 -14.32 -11.92 -3.75
N LEU A 94 -12.99 -11.96 -3.63
CA LEU A 94 -12.24 -11.46 -2.47
C LEU A 94 -12.23 -9.94 -2.37
N LEU A 95 -12.41 -9.24 -3.50
CA LEU A 95 -12.45 -7.79 -3.58
C LEU A 95 -13.74 -7.34 -4.28
N ASN A 96 -14.42 -6.34 -3.74
CA ASN A 96 -15.60 -5.77 -4.38
C ASN A 96 -15.20 -4.84 -5.53
N PRO A 97 -16.17 -4.40 -6.39
CA PRO A 97 -15.86 -3.52 -7.53
C PRO A 97 -15.21 -2.19 -7.14
N GLN A 98 -15.57 -1.60 -6.01
CA GLN A 98 -14.97 -0.34 -5.55
C GLN A 98 -13.50 -0.53 -5.15
N GLU A 99 -13.21 -1.61 -4.45
CA GLU A 99 -11.85 -1.98 -4.06
C GLU A 99 -10.98 -2.23 -5.29
N ARG A 100 -11.48 -3.01 -6.24
CA ARG A 100 -10.77 -3.30 -7.50
C ARG A 100 -10.52 -2.05 -8.34
N ALA A 101 -11.47 -1.11 -8.36
CA ALA A 101 -11.30 0.13 -9.12
C ALA A 101 -10.11 0.95 -8.61
N ILE A 102 -9.91 1.02 -7.30
CA ILE A 102 -8.72 1.67 -6.71
C ILE A 102 -7.44 0.91 -7.06
N LEU A 103 -7.43 -0.41 -6.89
CA LEU A 103 -6.26 -1.23 -7.19
C LEU A 103 -5.88 -1.14 -8.66
N ASP A 104 -6.84 -1.28 -9.57
CA ASP A 104 -6.60 -1.18 -11.02
C ASP A 104 -5.99 0.16 -11.40
N SER A 105 -6.49 1.24 -10.83
CA SER A 105 -6.00 2.58 -11.12
C SER A 105 -4.58 2.82 -10.58
N VAL A 106 -4.29 2.38 -9.36
CA VAL A 106 -2.93 2.47 -8.78
C VAL A 106 -1.95 1.62 -9.60
N ILE A 107 -2.33 0.41 -9.96
CA ILE A 107 -1.51 -0.46 -10.81
C ILE A 107 -1.20 0.22 -12.14
N LYS A 108 -2.22 0.74 -12.82
CA LYS A 108 -2.07 1.37 -14.14
C LYS A 108 -1.24 2.65 -14.10
N ASN A 109 -1.50 3.52 -13.12
CA ASN A 109 -1.00 4.89 -13.12
C ASN A 109 0.24 5.12 -12.26
N LEU A 110 0.51 4.23 -11.29
CA LEU A 110 1.63 4.37 -10.36
C LEU A 110 2.62 3.21 -10.43
N CYS A 111 2.18 1.98 -10.64
CA CYS A 111 3.09 0.84 -10.72
C CYS A 111 3.90 0.79 -12.03
N CYS A 112 3.70 1.73 -12.94
CA CYS A 112 4.57 1.97 -14.08
C CYS A 112 5.91 2.60 -13.66
N TYR A 113 5.97 3.20 -12.47
CA TYR A 113 7.21 3.75 -11.91
C TYR A 113 7.96 2.68 -11.13
N SER A 114 9.31 2.80 -11.08
CA SER A 114 10.12 1.92 -10.24
C SER A 114 9.87 2.17 -8.76
N GLY A 115 10.22 1.21 -7.91
CA GLY A 115 10.12 1.37 -6.46
C GLY A 115 10.92 2.58 -5.95
N LYS A 116 12.08 2.87 -6.55
CA LYS A 116 12.92 4.01 -6.21
C LYS A 116 12.24 5.35 -6.54
N VAL A 117 11.58 5.46 -7.68
CA VAL A 117 10.84 6.66 -8.06
C VAL A 117 9.65 6.87 -7.13
N LEU A 118 8.91 5.81 -6.82
CA LEU A 118 7.80 5.87 -5.86
C LEU A 118 8.29 6.25 -4.45
N GLU A 119 9.44 5.74 -4.03
CA GLU A 119 10.08 6.14 -2.77
C GLU A 119 10.33 7.65 -2.73
N GLU A 120 10.90 8.22 -3.80
CA GLU A 120 11.13 9.66 -3.90
C GLU A 120 9.84 10.47 -3.82
N PHE A 121 8.77 10.01 -4.45
CA PHE A 121 7.46 10.65 -4.32
C PHE A 121 7.02 10.69 -2.85
N THR A 122 7.12 9.57 -2.13
CA THR A 122 6.67 9.49 -0.73
C THR A 122 7.50 10.37 0.20
N HIS A 123 8.78 10.58 -0.09
CA HIS A 123 9.66 11.45 0.70
C HIS A 123 9.28 12.94 0.60
N ASN A 124 8.46 13.32 -0.37
CA ASN A 124 7.93 14.67 -0.54
C ASN A 124 6.47 14.80 -0.09
N GLU A 125 5.92 13.76 0.52
CA GLU A 125 4.51 13.71 0.91
C GLU A 125 4.34 13.86 2.42
N ALA A 126 3.33 14.62 2.82
CA ALA A 126 3.08 14.97 4.22
C ALA A 126 2.97 13.76 5.17
N PRO A 127 2.34 12.63 4.82
CA PRO A 127 2.24 11.51 5.76
C PRO A 127 3.59 10.99 6.26
N TRP A 128 4.54 10.81 5.36
CA TRP A 128 5.89 10.35 5.72
C TRP A 128 6.68 11.44 6.44
N ILE A 129 6.65 12.68 5.92
CA ILE A 129 7.37 13.82 6.50
C ILE A 129 6.89 14.10 7.92
N SER A 130 5.58 14.16 8.13
CA SER A 130 4.98 14.47 9.44
C SER A 130 5.30 13.42 10.49
N ALA A 131 5.27 12.15 10.12
CA ALA A 131 5.58 11.05 11.03
C ALA A 131 7.05 11.10 11.49
N ARG A 132 7.93 11.71 10.71
CA ARG A 132 9.38 11.78 10.96
C ARG A 132 9.87 13.19 11.29
N GLU A 133 9.02 14.08 11.74
CA GLU A 133 9.28 15.52 11.88
C GLU A 133 10.61 15.87 12.56
N ASN A 134 10.98 15.14 13.61
CA ASN A 134 12.21 15.38 14.38
C ASN A 134 13.32 14.36 14.09
N ILE A 135 13.17 13.55 13.05
CA ILE A 135 14.11 12.49 12.72
C ILE A 135 14.80 12.81 11.40
N PRO A 136 16.15 12.83 11.34
CA PRO A 136 16.87 13.04 10.08
C PRO A 136 16.43 12.02 9.01
N SER A 137 16.33 12.46 7.76
CA SER A 137 15.83 11.64 6.65
C SER A 137 16.63 10.35 6.43
N SER A 138 17.90 10.34 6.81
CA SER A 138 18.78 9.16 6.69
C SER A 138 18.74 8.24 7.91
N SER A 139 18.08 8.64 9.00
CA SER A 139 18.02 7.85 10.22
C SER A 139 16.87 6.87 10.22
N ARG A 140 17.10 5.69 10.79
CA ARG A 140 16.06 4.68 10.95
C ARG A 140 14.94 5.19 11.87
N SER A 141 13.70 4.86 11.51
CA SER A 141 12.53 5.14 12.32
C SER A 141 11.46 4.09 12.02
N ASN A 142 10.68 3.78 13.04
CA ASN A 142 9.47 2.96 12.93
C ASN A 142 8.24 3.73 13.42
N CYS A 143 8.28 5.06 13.37
CA CYS A 143 7.14 5.89 13.72
C CYS A 143 5.93 5.55 12.84
N ILE A 144 4.76 5.49 13.47
CA ILE A 144 3.51 5.19 12.77
C ILE A 144 3.10 6.39 11.93
N ILE A 145 2.79 6.14 10.66
CA ILE A 145 2.07 7.09 9.82
C ILE A 145 0.59 6.92 10.15
N THR A 146 -0.02 7.93 10.77
CA THR A 146 -1.42 7.81 11.21
C THR A 146 -2.37 7.69 10.02
N GLN A 147 -3.44 6.93 10.19
CA GLN A 147 -4.50 6.84 9.18
C GLN A 147 -5.09 8.21 8.87
N GLN A 148 -5.23 9.07 9.88
CA GLN A 148 -5.76 10.42 9.69
C GLN A 148 -4.86 11.25 8.78
N SER A 149 -3.53 11.21 8.96
CA SER A 149 -2.59 11.95 8.09
C SER A 149 -2.62 11.45 6.64
N ILE A 150 -2.75 10.14 6.45
CA ILE A 150 -2.90 9.54 5.12
C ILE A 150 -4.19 10.04 4.46
N HIS A 151 -5.30 9.95 5.18
CA HIS A 151 -6.60 10.38 4.68
C HIS A 151 -6.60 11.86 4.30
N ASP A 152 -6.12 12.73 5.18
CA ASP A 152 -6.09 14.17 4.94
C ASP A 152 -5.25 14.54 3.73
N TYR A 153 -4.08 13.91 3.60
CA TYR A 153 -3.19 14.15 2.45
C TYR A 153 -3.84 13.73 1.13
N PHE A 154 -4.40 12.52 1.06
CA PHE A 154 -4.98 12.00 -0.18
C PHE A 154 -6.30 12.69 -0.53
N CYS A 155 -7.06 13.16 0.45
CA CYS A 155 -8.21 14.04 0.19
C CYS A 155 -7.75 15.36 -0.46
N ALA A 156 -6.66 15.94 0.02
CA ALA A 156 -6.09 17.16 -0.58
C ALA A 156 -5.57 16.91 -2.01
N VAL A 157 -4.94 15.77 -2.27
CA VAL A 157 -4.50 15.38 -3.61
C VAL A 157 -5.70 15.22 -4.55
N LYS A 158 -6.74 14.53 -4.08
CA LYS A 158 -7.98 14.34 -4.84
C LYS A 158 -8.60 15.68 -5.23
N GLU A 159 -8.66 16.63 -4.31
CA GLU A 159 -9.18 17.97 -4.55
C GLU A 159 -8.29 18.76 -5.52
N LYS A 160 -6.97 18.74 -5.31
CA LYS A 160 -6.00 19.46 -6.14
C LYS A 160 -6.09 19.08 -7.62
N TYR A 161 -6.30 17.81 -7.92
CA TYR A 161 -6.35 17.30 -9.29
C TYR A 161 -7.78 17.09 -9.79
N ASN A 162 -8.79 17.55 -9.05
CA ASN A 162 -10.20 17.40 -9.41
C ASN A 162 -10.59 15.95 -9.77
N MET A 163 -10.13 15.00 -8.97
CA MET A 163 -10.41 13.59 -9.20
C MET A 163 -11.88 13.27 -8.90
N VAL A 164 -12.62 12.82 -9.90
CA VAL A 164 -14.04 12.49 -9.80
C VAL A 164 -14.24 11.00 -9.55
N SER A 165 -13.42 10.16 -10.20
CA SER A 165 -13.51 8.70 -10.10
C SER A 165 -12.12 8.10 -9.89
N PRO A 166 -12.04 6.82 -9.43
CA PRO A 166 -10.75 6.15 -9.26
C PRO A 166 -9.85 6.16 -10.50
N SER A 167 -10.43 6.20 -11.71
CA SER A 167 -9.63 6.28 -12.94
C SER A 167 -8.82 7.56 -13.08
N ASP A 168 -9.11 8.59 -12.29
CA ASP A 168 -8.39 9.86 -12.30
C ASP A 168 -7.15 9.86 -11.38
N ILE A 169 -6.85 8.78 -10.69
CA ILE A 169 -5.75 8.70 -9.72
C ILE A 169 -4.41 9.03 -10.38
N ARG A 170 -3.69 9.93 -9.74
CA ARG A 170 -2.32 10.33 -10.07
C ARG A 170 -1.65 10.98 -8.86
N THR A 171 -0.35 11.20 -8.93
CA THR A 171 0.41 11.91 -7.90
C THR A 171 1.11 13.13 -8.47
#